data_40a7798dde571cc370d25ee1153f5a12
#
_entry.id   40a7798dde571cc370d25ee1153f5a12
#
_cell.length_a   1.000
_cell.length_b   1.000
_cell.length_c   1.000
_cell.angle_alpha   90.00
_cell.angle_beta   90.00
_cell.angle_gamma   90.00
#
_symmetry.space_group_name_H-M   'P 1'
#
loop_
_entity.id
_entity.type
_entity.pdbx_description
1 polymer ?
#
loop_
_entity_poly.entity_id
_entity_poly.type
_entity_poly.pdbx_seq_one_letter_code
_entity_poly.pdbx_strand_id
1 'polypeptide(L)'
;MVPLSFKWVSLALVAGALNALAAAPAAAQGTVRRHLVYFRDKAGTPFSVAQPQAFLSARSLARRTRQGIAVLPRDLPVNPAYVVQIRAVSGGPQVLYTSRWFNAAVVSCDSLTLTRIMALPKVSRASTLNRSYRAPAPFTAPAQLPEPAARGTLATRALYGPAYRQNQQIGALAMHDAGFRGDGMQIAVFDAGFPGTDTISALRPLFHEQRLASTRNFVDGGTSVYGRSDHGTNCLSTMAANKPGFFIGTAPKATFHLCITEDVYSEHPIEEANWLAAAEYADSVGVDVISSSLGYTDFDAPSVSYTYADLTGRNAISSRAATMAARVGMLVVSAAGNEGNHAWRYVSAPADADSIMSVGAVDSLGNHALFSSYGPTADGRIKPTLSAMGQATAVLSPNGGAYRGNGTSFACPVLAGMAAGFWQANPTLTAQQVIVALRSTATQAIAPDNTLGYGIPNFVTAYNALHPMAPLATSPAAAGATDALRLYPNPIGSGLLTLVLPAALRGQPLKVRVLDARGAVVAQQQLPAADGDEASLRLAPLAKGNYSCEVSTGSIRRTVKFVQQ
;
A
#
# COMPACT_ATOMS: atom_id res chain seq x y z
N MET A 1 -36.77 22.29 86.43
CA MET A 1 -36.17 21.19 87.18
C MET A 1 -34.89 20.78 86.43
N VAL A 2 -33.83 21.00 87.09
CA VAL A 2 -32.44 20.59 86.99
C VAL A 2 -32.34 19.04 86.94
N PRO A 3 -31.25 18.37 86.59
CA PRO A 3 -29.95 18.72 85.98
C PRO A 3 -29.28 17.58 85.17
N LEU A 4 -27.94 17.79 84.95
CA LEU A 4 -26.79 16.91 84.85
C LEU A 4 -26.28 16.62 83.46
N SER A 5 -25.23 17.30 83.01
CA SER A 5 -23.79 17.23 83.19
C SER A 5 -23.19 15.81 83.10
N PHE A 6 -22.23 15.60 82.22
CA PHE A 6 -20.87 15.20 82.47
C PHE A 6 -20.14 14.66 81.23
N LYS A 7 -19.12 15.35 80.79
CA LYS A 7 -17.76 14.90 80.45
C LYS A 7 -17.61 13.68 79.52
N TRP A 8 -17.15 13.94 78.28
CA TRP A 8 -16.08 13.18 77.64
C TRP A 8 -15.17 14.16 76.86
N VAL A 9 -14.19 14.71 77.56
CA VAL A 9 -12.99 15.30 76.97
C VAL A 9 -11.86 14.39 77.46
N SER A 10 -11.06 13.91 76.51
CA SER A 10 -9.79 13.20 76.69
C SER A 10 -9.77 11.80 76.13
N LEU A 11 -9.73 11.68 74.80
CA LEU A 11 -9.09 10.54 74.05
C LEU A 11 -8.86 10.86 72.58
N ALA A 12 -8.52 12.08 72.22
CA ALA A 12 -8.31 12.47 70.80
C ALA A 12 -6.87 13.04 70.57
N LEU A 13 -5.89 12.67 71.38
CA LEU A 13 -4.53 13.22 71.24
C LEU A 13 -3.39 12.18 71.20
N VAL A 14 -3.68 10.90 70.97
CA VAL A 14 -2.62 9.87 70.82
C VAL A 14 -2.70 9.14 69.46
N ALA A 15 -3.72 9.37 68.63
CA ALA A 15 -3.83 8.77 67.26
C ALA A 15 -3.25 9.65 66.14
N GLY A 16 -2.73 10.84 66.45
CA GLY A 16 -2.20 11.81 65.50
C GLY A 16 -0.70 11.71 65.19
N ALA A 17 0.06 10.85 65.89
CA ALA A 17 1.52 10.84 65.78
C ALA A 17 2.15 9.62 65.12
N LEU A 18 1.34 8.70 64.56
CA LEU A 18 1.86 7.47 63.92
C LEU A 18 1.57 7.33 62.41
N ASN A 19 1.00 8.38 61.78
CA ASN A 19 0.82 8.38 60.29
C ASN A 19 1.69 9.39 59.54
N ALA A 20 2.77 9.90 60.14
CA ALA A 20 3.70 10.85 59.53
C ALA A 20 5.04 10.23 59.08
N LEU A 21 5.10 8.90 58.96
CA LEU A 21 6.31 8.23 58.48
C LEU A 21 5.91 7.19 57.41
N ALA A 22 5.81 7.61 56.21
CA ALA A 22 6.11 6.91 54.93
C ALA A 22 5.38 7.55 53.72
N ALA A 23 5.34 8.85 53.60
CA ALA A 23 5.28 9.45 52.29
C ALA A 23 6.74 9.63 51.84
N ALA A 24 7.36 8.57 51.35
CA ALA A 24 8.51 8.73 50.47
C ALA A 24 8.06 9.70 49.39
N PRO A 25 8.84 10.77 49.06
CA PRO A 25 8.47 11.63 47.94
C PRO A 25 8.32 10.72 46.72
N ALA A 26 7.12 10.66 46.15
CA ALA A 26 6.95 10.15 44.80
C ALA A 26 7.94 10.99 43.98
N ALA A 27 9.10 10.42 43.66
CA ALA A 27 10.03 11.04 42.75
C ALA A 27 9.20 11.44 41.55
N ALA A 28 9.14 12.75 41.27
CA ALA A 28 8.41 13.24 40.10
C ALA A 28 8.92 12.44 38.90
N GLN A 29 8.12 11.45 38.47
CA GLN A 29 8.48 10.66 37.31
C GLN A 29 8.58 11.65 36.17
N GLY A 30 9.79 11.81 35.61
CA GLY A 30 10.03 12.66 34.49
C GLY A 30 9.12 12.23 33.35
N THR A 31 8.75 13.14 32.45
CA THR A 31 7.89 12.85 31.29
C THR A 31 8.46 11.65 30.55
N VAL A 32 7.68 10.57 30.48
CA VAL A 32 8.05 9.36 29.73
C VAL A 32 7.93 9.66 28.23
N ARG A 33 9.01 9.39 27.49
CA ARG A 33 9.09 9.59 26.04
C ARG A 33 9.59 8.32 25.36
N ARG A 34 9.42 8.24 24.05
CA ARG A 34 10.00 7.17 23.23
C ARG A 34 11.35 7.61 22.68
N HIS A 35 12.30 6.70 22.67
CA HIS A 35 13.67 6.94 22.24
C HIS A 35 14.14 5.81 21.33
N LEU A 36 14.84 6.14 20.23
CA LEU A 36 15.56 5.18 19.40
C LEU A 36 16.98 5.07 19.95
N VAL A 37 17.27 3.96 20.61
CA VAL A 37 18.55 3.65 21.25
C VAL A 37 19.37 2.77 20.31
N TYR A 38 20.51 3.26 19.85
CA TYR A 38 21.37 2.57 18.90
C TYR A 38 22.46 1.76 19.61
N PHE A 39 22.74 0.56 19.10
CA PHE A 39 23.82 -0.28 19.58
C PHE A 39 25.09 -0.10 18.74
N ARG A 40 26.27 -0.36 19.34
CA ARG A 40 27.57 -0.23 18.67
C ARG A 40 27.80 -1.32 17.64
N ASP A 41 27.36 -2.54 17.96
CA ASP A 41 27.62 -3.75 17.17
C ASP A 41 26.50 -4.79 17.39
N LYS A 42 26.65 -5.96 16.78
CA LYS A 42 25.82 -7.15 16.99
C LYS A 42 26.65 -8.32 17.52
N ALA A 43 27.79 -8.04 18.14
CA ALA A 43 28.73 -9.07 18.60
C ALA A 43 28.05 -10.06 19.57
N GLY A 44 28.37 -11.34 19.42
CA GLY A 44 27.77 -12.40 20.22
C GLY A 44 26.29 -12.66 19.98
N THR A 45 25.71 -12.15 18.86
CA THR A 45 24.32 -12.49 18.48
C THR A 45 24.20 -13.99 18.20
N PRO A 46 23.08 -14.65 18.58
CA PRO A 46 22.86 -16.05 18.25
C PRO A 46 22.46 -16.27 16.78
N PHE A 47 22.28 -15.20 16.01
CA PHE A 47 21.90 -15.28 14.61
C PHE A 47 23.10 -15.25 13.68
N SER A 48 22.99 -15.93 12.50
CA SER A 48 24.05 -16.00 11.50
C SER A 48 23.52 -15.71 10.11
N VAL A 49 24.33 -15.05 9.28
CA VAL A 49 24.02 -14.84 7.86
C VAL A 49 24.02 -16.18 7.07
N ALA A 50 24.64 -17.22 7.60
CA ALA A 50 24.62 -18.57 7.03
C ALA A 50 23.30 -19.32 7.33
N GLN A 51 22.50 -18.83 8.27
CA GLN A 51 21.19 -19.41 8.66
C GLN A 51 20.10 -18.33 8.62
N PRO A 52 19.87 -17.68 7.48
CA PRO A 52 18.97 -16.52 7.38
C PRO A 52 17.49 -16.91 7.59
N GLN A 53 17.13 -18.19 7.42
CA GLN A 53 15.77 -18.71 7.67
C GLN A 53 15.33 -18.56 9.14
N ALA A 54 16.24 -18.29 10.07
CA ALA A 54 15.92 -18.00 11.45
C ALA A 54 15.22 -16.62 11.64
N PHE A 55 15.30 -15.72 10.65
CA PHE A 55 14.72 -14.36 10.75
C PHE A 55 14.14 -13.82 9.44
N LEU A 56 14.25 -14.54 8.32
CA LEU A 56 13.64 -14.24 7.04
C LEU A 56 12.82 -15.44 6.55
N SER A 57 11.62 -15.17 6.03
CA SER A 57 10.78 -16.21 5.43
C SER A 57 11.41 -16.78 4.15
N ALA A 58 10.96 -17.98 3.75
CA ALA A 58 11.38 -18.57 2.47
C ALA A 58 11.10 -17.64 1.28
N ARG A 59 9.98 -16.88 1.31
CA ARG A 59 9.63 -15.90 0.28
C ARG A 59 10.60 -14.72 0.27
N SER A 60 10.98 -14.19 1.42
CA SER A 60 12.00 -13.12 1.52
C SER A 60 13.33 -13.55 0.92
N LEU A 61 13.77 -14.78 1.25
CA LEU A 61 14.99 -15.36 0.70
C LEU A 61 14.88 -15.56 -0.82
N ALA A 62 13.77 -16.09 -1.32
CA ALA A 62 13.52 -16.27 -2.75
C ALA A 62 13.51 -14.94 -3.51
N ARG A 63 12.89 -13.87 -2.96
CA ARG A 63 12.94 -12.53 -3.54
C ARG A 63 14.37 -12.02 -3.67
N ARG A 64 15.17 -12.13 -2.61
CA ARG A 64 16.59 -11.71 -2.61
C ARG A 64 17.41 -12.52 -3.60
N THR A 65 17.28 -13.85 -3.62
CA THR A 65 17.99 -14.74 -4.54
C THR A 65 17.67 -14.38 -5.99
N ARG A 66 16.40 -14.19 -6.35
CA ARG A 66 15.97 -13.79 -7.69
C ARG A 66 16.60 -12.49 -8.16
N GLN A 67 16.88 -11.57 -7.23
CA GLN A 67 17.47 -10.26 -7.51
C GLN A 67 18.99 -10.20 -7.26
N GLY A 68 19.63 -11.32 -6.92
CA GLY A 68 21.07 -11.36 -6.65
C GLY A 68 21.50 -10.64 -5.37
N ILE A 69 20.60 -10.53 -4.37
CA ILE A 69 20.82 -9.77 -3.12
C ILE A 69 21.25 -10.71 -2.01
N ALA A 70 22.47 -10.55 -1.52
CA ALA A 70 22.99 -11.33 -0.40
C ALA A 70 22.38 -10.88 0.95
N VAL A 71 22.26 -11.82 1.88
CA VAL A 71 22.01 -11.52 3.30
C VAL A 71 23.31 -11.06 3.93
N LEU A 72 23.29 -9.92 4.59
CA LEU A 72 24.47 -9.25 5.15
C LEU A 72 24.39 -9.14 6.68
N PRO A 73 25.49 -8.85 7.39
CA PRO A 73 25.48 -8.67 8.85
C PRO A 73 24.46 -7.63 9.35
N ARG A 74 24.16 -6.61 8.55
CA ARG A 74 23.12 -5.62 8.89
C ARG A 74 21.70 -6.23 8.97
N ASP A 75 21.44 -7.34 8.27
CA ASP A 75 20.16 -8.02 8.26
C ASP A 75 19.91 -8.88 9.52
N LEU A 76 20.98 -9.18 10.28
CA LEU A 76 20.86 -9.94 11.53
C LEU A 76 20.00 -9.18 12.54
N PRO A 77 19.13 -9.85 13.30
CA PRO A 77 18.43 -9.26 14.44
C PRO A 77 19.40 -8.61 15.45
N VAL A 78 18.90 -7.64 16.17
CA VAL A 78 19.60 -7.06 17.34
C VAL A 78 19.94 -8.20 18.32
N ASN A 79 21.13 -8.14 18.94
CA ASN A 79 21.52 -9.13 19.93
C ASN A 79 20.53 -9.11 21.12
N PRO A 80 19.83 -10.21 21.41
CA PRO A 80 18.85 -10.27 22.49
C PRO A 80 19.43 -9.90 23.87
N ALA A 81 20.71 -10.17 24.10
CA ALA A 81 21.38 -9.82 25.37
C ALA A 81 21.42 -8.30 25.60
N TYR A 82 21.50 -7.47 24.54
CA TYR A 82 21.48 -6.03 24.67
C TYR A 82 20.08 -5.51 25.07
N VAL A 83 19.04 -6.14 24.55
CA VAL A 83 17.64 -5.85 24.93
C VAL A 83 17.40 -6.20 26.41
N VAL A 84 17.92 -7.34 26.87
CA VAL A 84 17.85 -7.74 28.29
C VAL A 84 18.57 -6.71 29.17
N GLN A 85 19.76 -6.25 28.78
CA GLN A 85 20.50 -5.21 29.53
C GLN A 85 19.69 -3.91 29.64
N ILE A 86 19.04 -3.45 28.56
CA ILE A 86 18.16 -2.25 28.63
C ILE A 86 17.03 -2.49 29.63
N ARG A 87 16.32 -3.62 29.55
CA ARG A 87 15.19 -3.92 30.44
C ARG A 87 15.58 -4.02 31.91
N ALA A 88 16.82 -4.36 32.21
CA ALA A 88 17.36 -4.47 33.56
C ALA A 88 17.77 -3.10 34.18
N VAL A 89 17.76 -2.02 33.41
CA VAL A 89 18.09 -0.68 33.93
C VAL A 89 17.02 -0.20 34.90
N SER A 90 17.45 0.34 36.03
CA SER A 90 16.54 0.93 37.04
C SER A 90 15.75 2.10 36.45
N GLY A 91 14.44 2.16 36.71
CA GLY A 91 13.50 3.13 36.13
C GLY A 91 12.47 2.47 35.21
N GLY A 92 12.53 1.13 35.03
CA GLY A 92 11.51 0.34 34.34
C GLY A 92 11.34 0.65 32.86
N PRO A 93 12.42 0.77 32.07
CA PRO A 93 12.30 1.05 30.64
C PRO A 93 11.55 -0.06 29.90
N GLN A 94 10.66 0.31 29.00
CA GLN A 94 9.94 -0.62 28.16
C GLN A 94 10.54 -0.64 26.76
N VAL A 95 11.05 -1.79 26.31
CA VAL A 95 11.49 -1.99 24.93
C VAL A 95 10.27 -2.40 24.12
N LEU A 96 9.84 -1.52 23.20
CA LEU A 96 8.65 -1.70 22.37
C LEU A 96 8.93 -2.65 21.21
N TYR A 97 9.99 -2.38 20.45
CA TYR A 97 10.48 -3.21 19.36
C TYR A 97 11.94 -2.89 19.05
N THR A 98 12.57 -3.70 18.19
CA THR A 98 13.95 -3.51 17.74
C THR A 98 14.01 -3.31 16.25
N SER A 99 15.04 -2.61 15.78
CA SER A 99 15.37 -2.47 14.36
C SER A 99 16.69 -3.17 14.06
N ARG A 100 16.64 -4.15 13.17
CA ARG A 100 17.84 -4.84 12.70
C ARG A 100 18.66 -3.99 11.73
N TRP A 101 18.00 -3.20 10.86
CA TRP A 101 18.68 -2.37 9.88
C TRP A 101 19.43 -1.21 10.52
N PHE A 102 18.88 -0.62 11.57
CA PHE A 102 19.50 0.47 12.29
C PHE A 102 20.31 0.00 13.52
N ASN A 103 20.26 -1.30 13.83
CA ASN A 103 20.86 -1.88 15.04
C ASN A 103 20.45 -1.11 16.28
N ALA A 104 19.16 -0.98 16.52
CA ALA A 104 18.59 -0.12 17.52
C ALA A 104 17.37 -0.75 18.21
N ALA A 105 16.95 -0.16 19.33
CA ALA A 105 15.69 -0.50 20.00
C ALA A 105 14.88 0.78 20.23
N VAL A 106 13.55 0.72 20.05
CA VAL A 106 12.64 1.77 20.51
C VAL A 106 12.28 1.50 21.95
N VAL A 107 12.62 2.46 22.82
CA VAL A 107 12.50 2.34 24.26
C VAL A 107 11.62 3.47 24.81
N SER A 108 10.66 3.13 25.65
CA SER A 108 9.84 4.08 26.39
C SER A 108 10.39 4.24 27.80
N CYS A 109 10.86 5.44 28.16
CA CYS A 109 11.39 5.75 29.47
C CYS A 109 11.46 7.27 29.72
N ASP A 110 11.75 7.67 30.96
CA ASP A 110 12.07 9.06 31.34
C ASP A 110 13.54 9.40 31.02
N SER A 111 13.88 10.69 31.15
CA SER A 111 15.22 11.20 30.81
C SER A 111 16.32 10.63 31.73
N LEU A 112 16.01 10.38 33.02
CA LEU A 112 16.98 9.81 33.97
C LEU A 112 17.30 8.36 33.62
N THR A 113 16.28 7.59 33.30
CA THR A 113 16.42 6.20 32.82
C THR A 113 17.17 6.16 31.51
N LEU A 114 16.89 7.08 30.56
CA LEU A 114 17.64 7.20 29.32
C LEU A 114 19.13 7.43 29.56
N THR A 115 19.49 8.32 30.52
CA THR A 115 20.90 8.56 30.88
C THR A 115 21.59 7.28 31.37
N ARG A 116 20.90 6.46 32.16
CA ARG A 116 21.41 5.15 32.61
C ARG A 116 21.57 4.16 31.46
N ILE A 117 20.62 4.13 30.51
CA ILE A 117 20.71 3.31 29.30
C ILE A 117 21.91 3.74 28.45
N MET A 118 22.14 5.05 28.29
CA MET A 118 23.28 5.57 27.53
C MET A 118 24.65 5.22 28.17
N ALA A 119 24.70 4.92 29.44
CA ALA A 119 25.91 4.45 30.12
C ALA A 119 26.22 2.97 29.86
N LEU A 120 25.32 2.19 29.28
CA LEU A 120 25.57 0.79 28.93
C LEU A 120 26.67 0.65 27.86
N PRO A 121 27.65 -0.27 28.04
CA PRO A 121 28.81 -0.38 27.15
C PRO A 121 28.48 -0.61 25.65
N LYS A 122 27.35 -1.26 25.38
CA LYS A 122 26.90 -1.61 24.02
C LYS A 122 26.02 -0.54 23.37
N VAL A 123 25.60 0.48 24.10
CA VAL A 123 24.84 1.61 23.57
C VAL A 123 25.80 2.65 22.98
N SER A 124 25.49 3.16 21.81
CA SER A 124 26.31 4.18 21.11
C SER A 124 25.72 5.58 21.19
N ARG A 125 24.43 5.71 20.99
CA ARG A 125 23.67 6.97 21.02
C ARG A 125 22.17 6.70 21.16
N ALA A 126 21.42 7.75 21.43
CA ALA A 126 19.97 7.72 21.37
C ALA A 126 19.43 8.97 20.67
N SER A 127 18.26 8.84 20.05
CA SER A 127 17.47 9.95 19.52
C SER A 127 16.09 9.92 20.17
N THR A 128 15.62 11.06 20.65
CA THR A 128 14.27 11.17 21.21
C THR A 128 13.26 11.25 20.06
N LEU A 129 12.26 10.38 20.10
CA LEU A 129 11.22 10.28 19.07
C LEU A 129 9.93 11.01 19.47
N ASN A 130 9.87 11.49 20.69
CA ASN A 130 8.74 12.16 21.35
C ASN A 130 7.37 11.51 21.05
N ARG A 131 6.71 11.07 22.05
CA ARG A 131 5.27 10.87 22.14
C ARG A 131 4.88 11.10 23.59
N SER A 132 4.03 12.07 23.85
CA SER A 132 3.24 12.08 25.06
C SER A 132 1.91 11.40 24.75
N TYR A 133 1.50 10.46 25.60
CA TYR A 133 0.20 9.81 25.46
C TYR A 133 -0.93 10.84 25.52
N ARG A 134 -1.79 10.89 24.49
CA ARG A 134 -3.05 11.64 24.49
C ARG A 134 -4.18 10.66 24.19
N ALA A 135 -5.26 10.73 24.95
CA ALA A 135 -6.45 9.92 24.72
C ALA A 135 -7.09 10.28 23.37
N PRO A 136 -7.61 9.30 22.61
CA PRO A 136 -8.20 9.52 21.30
C PRO A 136 -9.45 10.39 21.38
N ALA A 137 -9.59 11.35 20.43
CA ALA A 137 -10.83 12.07 20.19
C ALA A 137 -11.75 11.25 19.26
N PRO A 138 -13.08 11.37 19.40
CA PRO A 138 -14.00 10.63 18.54
C PRO A 138 -13.95 11.14 17.09
N PHE A 139 -13.90 10.20 16.15
CA PHE A 139 -13.89 10.42 14.71
C PHE A 139 -15.25 10.89 14.20
N THR A 140 -15.27 11.88 13.32
CA THR A 140 -16.46 12.33 12.59
C THR A 140 -16.28 12.04 11.10
N ALA A 141 -17.11 11.15 10.54
CA ALA A 141 -17.03 10.79 9.12
C ALA A 141 -17.43 11.96 8.21
N PRO A 142 -16.72 12.21 7.09
CA PRO A 142 -17.11 13.20 6.11
C PRO A 142 -18.40 12.81 5.37
N ALA A 143 -19.17 13.84 4.95
CA ALA A 143 -20.44 13.65 4.23
C ALA A 143 -20.20 13.02 2.84
N GLN A 144 -21.03 12.04 2.51
CA GLN A 144 -21.02 11.37 1.20
C GLN A 144 -21.48 12.32 0.09
N LEU A 145 -20.77 12.33 -1.03
CA LEU A 145 -21.26 12.95 -2.26
C LEU A 145 -22.16 11.94 -3.02
N PRO A 146 -23.28 12.40 -3.62
CA PRO A 146 -24.13 11.51 -4.41
C PRO A 146 -23.39 10.97 -5.62
N GLU A 147 -23.63 9.68 -5.95
CA GLU A 147 -23.08 9.06 -7.17
C GLU A 147 -23.53 9.85 -8.40
N PRO A 148 -22.62 10.28 -9.28
CA PRO A 148 -23.01 10.84 -10.56
C PRO A 148 -23.60 9.73 -11.42
N ALA A 149 -24.83 9.89 -11.87
CA ALA A 149 -25.47 9.00 -12.84
C ALA A 149 -24.59 8.82 -14.06
N ALA A 150 -24.10 7.60 -14.28
CA ALA A 150 -23.28 7.26 -15.41
C ALA A 150 -24.13 7.31 -16.70
N ARG A 151 -23.99 8.40 -17.46
CA ARG A 151 -24.47 8.43 -18.85
C ARG A 151 -23.39 7.93 -19.77
N GLY A 152 -23.70 6.88 -20.51
CA GLY A 152 -23.06 6.57 -21.79
C GLY A 152 -21.99 5.49 -21.77
N THR A 153 -22.36 4.42 -22.41
CA THR A 153 -21.61 3.45 -23.19
C THR A 153 -20.35 2.88 -22.56
N LEU A 154 -20.47 1.61 -22.25
CA LEU A 154 -19.51 0.59 -22.61
C LEU A 154 -19.25 -0.38 -21.48
N ALA A 155 -19.32 -1.65 -21.79
CA ALA A 155 -19.12 -2.78 -20.89
C ALA A 155 -17.88 -2.62 -19.98
N THR A 156 -16.76 -2.11 -20.49
CA THR A 156 -15.52 -1.92 -19.70
C THR A 156 -15.64 -0.79 -18.67
N ARG A 157 -16.24 0.35 -19.03
CA ARG A 157 -16.43 1.46 -18.07
C ARG A 157 -17.43 1.07 -16.99
N ALA A 158 -18.51 0.39 -17.35
CA ALA A 158 -19.49 -0.14 -16.39
C ALA A 158 -18.84 -1.16 -15.46
N LEU A 159 -17.90 -1.98 -15.95
CA LEU A 159 -17.20 -3.00 -15.16
C LEU A 159 -16.37 -2.39 -14.02
N TYR A 160 -15.65 -1.28 -14.28
CA TYR A 160 -14.78 -0.60 -13.30
C TYR A 160 -15.52 0.46 -12.46
N GLY A 161 -16.72 0.85 -12.87
CA GLY A 161 -17.49 1.90 -12.21
C GLY A 161 -16.71 3.22 -12.09
N PRO A 162 -16.78 3.90 -10.93
CA PRO A 162 -16.09 5.19 -10.72
C PRO A 162 -14.56 5.09 -10.80
N ALA A 163 -13.97 3.89 -10.59
CA ALA A 163 -12.52 3.68 -10.68
C ALA A 163 -11.99 3.58 -12.12
N TYR A 164 -12.85 3.65 -13.14
CA TYR A 164 -12.47 3.48 -14.53
C TYR A 164 -11.32 4.41 -14.98
N ARG A 165 -11.42 5.72 -14.70
CA ARG A 165 -10.45 6.71 -15.20
C ARG A 165 -9.04 6.53 -14.65
N GLN A 166 -8.91 6.26 -13.36
CA GLN A 166 -7.60 6.05 -12.73
C GLN A 166 -6.92 4.77 -13.24
N ASN A 167 -7.70 3.71 -13.51
CA ASN A 167 -7.21 2.49 -14.12
C ASN A 167 -6.84 2.67 -15.60
N GLN A 168 -7.66 3.41 -16.35
CA GLN A 168 -7.44 3.69 -17.78
C GLN A 168 -6.15 4.48 -18.00
N GLN A 169 -5.92 5.53 -17.20
CA GLN A 169 -4.80 6.46 -17.36
C GLN A 169 -3.45 5.74 -17.34
N ILE A 170 -3.27 4.77 -16.45
CA ILE A 170 -2.03 4.00 -16.28
C ILE A 170 -2.01 2.67 -17.05
N GLY A 171 -3.02 2.40 -17.89
CA GLY A 171 -3.10 1.17 -18.68
C GLY A 171 -3.50 -0.09 -17.91
N ALA A 172 -4.02 0.04 -16.67
CA ALA A 172 -4.41 -1.10 -15.85
C ALA A 172 -5.59 -1.91 -16.45
N LEU A 173 -6.43 -1.32 -17.31
CA LEU A 173 -7.48 -2.06 -18.01
C LEU A 173 -6.88 -3.15 -18.90
N ALA A 174 -5.94 -2.79 -19.77
CA ALA A 174 -5.25 -3.73 -20.64
C ALA A 174 -4.38 -4.73 -19.86
N MET A 175 -3.80 -4.29 -18.74
CA MET A 175 -3.08 -5.17 -17.82
C MET A 175 -3.99 -6.29 -17.28
N HIS A 176 -5.19 -5.94 -16.84
CA HIS A 176 -6.16 -6.90 -16.33
C HIS A 176 -6.72 -7.82 -17.44
N ASP A 177 -6.94 -7.27 -18.64
CA ASP A 177 -7.38 -8.04 -19.81
C ASP A 177 -6.31 -9.06 -20.25
N ALA A 178 -5.03 -8.73 -20.06
CA ALA A 178 -3.90 -9.64 -20.30
C ALA A 178 -3.69 -10.66 -19.15
N GLY A 179 -4.51 -10.63 -18.09
CA GLY A 179 -4.44 -11.56 -16.95
C GLY A 179 -3.53 -11.13 -15.82
N PHE A 180 -2.91 -9.95 -15.88
CA PHE A 180 -2.00 -9.46 -14.84
C PHE A 180 -2.77 -8.60 -13.84
N ARG A 181 -3.21 -9.21 -12.74
CA ARG A 181 -4.06 -8.59 -11.70
C ARG A 181 -3.40 -8.54 -10.33
N GLY A 182 -2.09 -8.83 -10.26
CA GLY A 182 -1.32 -8.91 -9.03
C GLY A 182 -1.27 -10.30 -8.42
N ASP A 183 -1.71 -11.35 -9.12
CA ASP A 183 -1.65 -12.73 -8.64
C ASP A 183 -0.22 -13.11 -8.25
N GLY A 184 -0.05 -13.68 -7.05
CA GLY A 184 1.25 -14.07 -6.52
C GLY A 184 2.10 -12.92 -5.98
N MET A 185 1.73 -11.65 -6.22
CA MET A 185 2.41 -10.47 -5.67
C MET A 185 1.92 -10.17 -4.25
N GLN A 186 2.83 -9.72 -3.39
CA GLN A 186 2.50 -9.29 -2.03
C GLN A 186 2.75 -7.79 -1.86
N ILE A 187 1.74 -7.07 -1.39
CA ILE A 187 1.76 -5.63 -1.18
C ILE A 187 1.56 -5.33 0.31
N ALA A 188 2.48 -4.60 0.93
CA ALA A 188 2.27 -4.03 2.25
C ALA A 188 1.76 -2.60 2.12
N VAL A 189 0.68 -2.28 2.83
CA VAL A 189 0.08 -0.94 2.88
C VAL A 189 0.38 -0.34 4.24
N PHE A 190 1.12 0.78 4.27
CA PHE A 190 1.45 1.53 5.47
C PHE A 190 0.56 2.76 5.54
N ASP A 191 -0.24 2.87 6.59
CA ASP A 191 -1.26 3.91 6.70
C ASP A 191 -1.70 4.12 8.16
N ALA A 192 -2.73 4.93 8.38
CA ALA A 192 -3.21 5.36 9.68
C ALA A 192 -4.37 4.51 10.23
N GLY A 193 -4.90 3.56 9.48
CA GLY A 193 -6.03 2.71 9.88
C GLY A 193 -6.80 2.16 8.68
N PHE A 194 -7.58 1.10 8.93
CA PHE A 194 -8.31 0.39 7.87
C PHE A 194 -9.74 0.01 8.32
N PRO A 195 -10.53 0.93 8.90
CA PRO A 195 -11.89 0.62 9.35
C PRO A 195 -12.78 0.19 8.18
N GLY A 196 -13.67 -0.76 8.43
CA GLY A 196 -14.67 -1.25 7.47
C GLY A 196 -14.13 -2.13 6.35
N THR A 197 -12.82 -2.34 6.22
CA THR A 197 -12.26 -3.16 5.13
C THR A 197 -12.78 -4.59 5.14
N ASP A 198 -13.09 -5.14 6.30
CA ASP A 198 -13.65 -6.48 6.52
C ASP A 198 -15.15 -6.58 6.18
N THR A 199 -15.84 -5.46 6.05
CA THR A 199 -17.31 -5.39 5.79
C THR A 199 -17.65 -4.89 4.39
N ILE A 200 -16.77 -4.12 3.74
CA ILE A 200 -16.97 -3.55 2.39
C ILE A 200 -17.13 -4.66 1.35
N SER A 201 -18.27 -4.68 0.66
CA SER A 201 -18.60 -5.73 -0.32
C SER A 201 -17.57 -5.86 -1.45
N ALA A 202 -16.95 -4.75 -1.90
CA ALA A 202 -15.93 -4.76 -2.94
C ALA A 202 -14.57 -5.29 -2.45
N LEU A 203 -14.31 -5.31 -1.15
CA LEU A 203 -13.12 -5.89 -0.53
C LEU A 203 -13.35 -7.33 -0.03
N ARG A 204 -14.60 -7.82 -0.02
CA ARG A 204 -14.93 -9.18 0.42
C ARG A 204 -14.11 -10.28 -0.27
N PRO A 205 -13.76 -10.22 -1.59
CA PRO A 205 -12.90 -11.21 -2.23
C PRO A 205 -11.50 -11.31 -1.60
N LEU A 206 -10.96 -10.22 -1.05
CA LEU A 206 -9.68 -10.21 -0.33
C LEU A 206 -9.69 -11.19 0.86
N PHE A 207 -10.81 -11.25 1.60
CA PHE A 207 -10.98 -12.10 2.78
C PHE A 207 -11.36 -13.54 2.40
N HIS A 208 -12.32 -13.71 1.50
CA HIS A 208 -12.81 -15.03 1.07
C HIS A 208 -11.71 -15.84 0.35
N GLU A 209 -10.86 -15.18 -0.40
CA GLU A 209 -9.74 -15.81 -1.11
C GLU A 209 -8.47 -15.86 -0.24
N GLN A 210 -8.56 -15.52 1.05
CA GLN A 210 -7.46 -15.53 2.03
C GLN A 210 -6.22 -14.74 1.57
N ARG A 211 -6.44 -13.61 0.89
CA ARG A 211 -5.39 -12.74 0.37
C ARG A 211 -5.03 -11.57 1.30
N LEU A 212 -5.69 -11.45 2.45
CA LEU A 212 -5.19 -10.65 3.57
C LEU A 212 -4.27 -11.55 4.41
N ALA A 213 -2.97 -11.46 4.15
CA ALA A 213 -1.99 -12.35 4.78
C ALA A 213 -1.68 -11.98 6.22
N SER A 214 -1.70 -10.69 6.56
CA SER A 214 -1.48 -10.23 7.95
C SER A 214 -1.92 -8.80 8.18
N THR A 215 -2.11 -8.49 9.46
CA THR A 215 -2.34 -7.14 9.96
C THR A 215 -1.39 -6.84 11.12
N ARG A 216 -0.89 -5.59 11.24
CA ARG A 216 0.00 -5.12 12.31
C ARG A 216 -0.29 -3.68 12.69
N ASN A 217 -0.33 -3.40 13.98
CA ASN A 217 -0.42 -2.05 14.51
C ASN A 217 0.88 -1.71 15.26
N PHE A 218 1.74 -0.89 14.66
CA PHE A 218 3.01 -0.48 15.23
C PHE A 218 2.88 0.71 16.19
N VAL A 219 1.74 1.38 16.20
CA VAL A 219 1.46 2.53 17.08
C VAL A 219 1.09 2.05 18.48
N ASP A 220 0.10 1.15 18.57
CA ASP A 220 -0.41 0.64 19.85
C ASP A 220 0.12 -0.76 20.20
N GLY A 221 0.72 -1.44 19.22
CA GLY A 221 1.05 -2.85 19.30
C GLY A 221 -0.13 -3.76 18.92
N GLY A 222 0.16 -5.03 18.66
CA GLY A 222 -0.86 -6.03 18.30
C GLY A 222 -1.18 -6.09 16.81
N THR A 223 -2.37 -6.62 16.50
CA THR A 223 -2.77 -6.96 15.12
C THR A 223 -4.05 -6.27 14.66
N SER A 224 -4.78 -5.59 15.53
CA SER A 224 -6.02 -4.89 15.15
C SER A 224 -5.70 -3.65 14.31
N VAL A 225 -6.30 -3.56 13.12
CA VAL A 225 -6.13 -2.44 12.18
C VAL A 225 -7.47 -1.79 11.76
N TYR A 226 -8.60 -2.34 12.22
CA TYR A 226 -9.94 -1.93 11.80
C TYR A 226 -10.48 -0.70 12.55
N GLY A 227 -9.60 0.17 12.99
CA GLY A 227 -9.93 1.41 13.67
C GLY A 227 -9.07 2.56 13.18
N ARG A 228 -9.10 3.68 13.93
CA ARG A 228 -8.38 4.92 13.66
C ARG A 228 -8.87 5.63 12.39
N SER A 229 -8.01 6.08 11.50
CA SER A 229 -8.35 6.81 10.29
C SER A 229 -8.91 5.89 9.19
N ASP A 230 -9.83 6.41 8.38
CA ASP A 230 -10.37 5.76 7.19
C ASP A 230 -9.44 5.87 5.96
N HIS A 231 -8.38 6.67 6.07
CA HIS A 231 -7.46 6.96 4.98
C HIS A 231 -6.85 5.69 4.37
N GLY A 232 -6.41 4.73 5.18
CA GLY A 232 -5.87 3.47 4.67
C GLY A 232 -6.92 2.58 3.99
N THR A 233 -8.19 2.64 4.43
CA THR A 233 -9.30 1.97 3.71
C THR A 233 -9.46 2.55 2.31
N ASN A 234 -9.43 3.89 2.21
CA ASN A 234 -9.53 4.59 0.93
C ASN A 234 -8.36 4.19 0.01
N CYS A 235 -7.13 4.22 0.52
CA CYS A 235 -5.92 3.82 -0.21
C CYS A 235 -5.98 2.36 -0.66
N LEU A 236 -6.29 1.43 0.24
CA LEU A 236 -6.41 0.00 -0.05
C LEU A 236 -7.44 -0.27 -1.14
N SER A 237 -8.57 0.45 -1.13
CA SER A 237 -9.65 0.26 -2.10
C SER A 237 -9.20 0.47 -3.54
N THR A 238 -8.26 1.39 -3.79
CA THR A 238 -7.74 1.68 -5.13
C THR A 238 -6.92 0.53 -5.73
N MET A 239 -6.42 -0.37 -4.89
CA MET A 239 -5.67 -1.56 -5.30
C MET A 239 -6.49 -2.85 -5.21
N ALA A 240 -7.09 -3.11 -4.04
CA ALA A 240 -7.60 -4.42 -3.64
C ALA A 240 -9.09 -4.64 -4.00
N ALA A 241 -9.87 -3.59 -4.21
CA ALA A 241 -11.29 -3.73 -4.51
C ALA A 241 -11.50 -4.58 -5.78
N ASN A 242 -12.47 -5.52 -5.70
CA ASN A 242 -12.77 -6.43 -6.80
C ASN A 242 -14.28 -6.75 -6.82
N LYS A 243 -15.07 -5.78 -7.26
CA LYS A 243 -16.51 -5.93 -7.47
C LYS A 243 -16.87 -5.41 -8.87
N PRO A 244 -16.87 -6.30 -9.87
CA PRO A 244 -17.28 -5.96 -11.23
C PRO A 244 -18.65 -5.26 -11.26
N GLY A 245 -18.77 -4.23 -12.07
CA GLY A 245 -19.96 -3.39 -12.15
C GLY A 245 -20.04 -2.29 -11.09
N PHE A 246 -19.12 -2.30 -10.11
CA PHE A 246 -19.11 -1.30 -9.04
C PHE A 246 -17.74 -0.66 -8.85
N PHE A 247 -16.69 -1.45 -8.54
CA PHE A 247 -15.35 -0.93 -8.28
C PHE A 247 -14.28 -2.01 -8.45
N ILE A 248 -13.29 -1.78 -9.30
CA ILE A 248 -12.12 -2.64 -9.47
C ILE A 248 -10.86 -1.79 -9.26
N GLY A 249 -10.01 -2.20 -8.32
CA GLY A 249 -8.71 -1.61 -8.07
C GLY A 249 -7.65 -2.08 -9.05
N THR A 250 -6.40 -1.61 -8.89
CA THR A 250 -5.29 -1.84 -9.84
C THR A 250 -4.59 -3.19 -9.64
N ALA A 251 -4.72 -3.82 -8.46
CA ALA A 251 -4.16 -5.15 -8.16
C ALA A 251 -5.17 -6.03 -7.40
N PRO A 252 -6.37 -6.29 -7.99
CA PRO A 252 -7.49 -6.90 -7.27
C PRO A 252 -7.24 -8.37 -6.88
N LYS A 253 -6.14 -8.99 -7.31
CA LYS A 253 -5.73 -10.37 -6.99
C LYS A 253 -4.43 -10.45 -6.20
N ALA A 254 -3.81 -9.33 -5.83
CA ALA A 254 -2.63 -9.32 -4.96
C ALA A 254 -2.97 -9.78 -3.53
N THR A 255 -1.96 -10.23 -2.81
CA THR A 255 -2.02 -10.51 -1.38
C THR A 255 -1.57 -9.27 -0.62
N PHE A 256 -2.27 -8.93 0.47
CA PHE A 256 -2.03 -7.71 1.21
C PHE A 256 -1.59 -7.96 2.65
N HIS A 257 -0.74 -7.05 3.15
CA HIS A 257 -0.36 -6.91 4.55
C HIS A 257 -0.72 -5.48 4.97
N LEU A 258 -1.57 -5.31 5.99
CA LEU A 258 -2.00 -4.00 6.44
C LEU A 258 -1.23 -3.61 7.70
N CYS A 259 -0.56 -2.47 7.66
CA CYS A 259 0.29 -1.97 8.75
C CYS A 259 -0.15 -0.57 9.15
N ILE A 260 -0.57 -0.39 10.42
CA ILE A 260 -0.74 0.95 11.00
C ILE A 260 0.60 1.41 11.49
N THR A 261 1.09 2.53 10.94
CA THR A 261 2.35 3.19 11.31
C THR A 261 2.13 4.59 11.86
N GLU A 262 0.95 5.19 11.60
CA GLU A 262 0.61 6.58 11.91
C GLU A 262 -0.27 6.73 13.13
N ASP A 263 0.06 7.70 13.96
CA ASP A 263 -0.76 8.16 15.07
C ASP A 263 -1.50 9.45 14.73
N VAL A 264 -2.73 9.31 14.27
CA VAL A 264 -3.59 10.44 13.82
C VAL A 264 -3.85 11.51 14.89
N TYR A 265 -3.36 11.34 16.11
CA TYR A 265 -3.57 12.27 17.21
C TYR A 265 -2.34 13.12 17.53
N SER A 266 -1.18 12.82 16.93
CA SER A 266 0.06 13.55 17.12
C SER A 266 1.03 13.26 15.98
N GLU A 267 1.85 14.23 15.61
CA GLU A 267 2.87 14.10 14.57
C GLU A 267 4.26 14.16 15.20
N HIS A 268 4.91 13.01 15.35
CA HIS A 268 6.23 12.91 15.98
C HIS A 268 7.14 11.92 15.25
N PRO A 269 8.48 12.04 15.38
CA PRO A 269 9.43 11.11 14.71
C PRO A 269 9.27 9.63 15.10
N ILE A 270 8.43 9.29 16.09
CA ILE A 270 8.09 7.90 16.41
C ILE A 270 7.39 7.21 15.23
N GLU A 271 6.63 7.94 14.43
CA GLU A 271 5.91 7.40 13.27
C GLU A 271 6.88 6.94 12.18
N GLU A 272 7.97 7.66 11.99
CA GLU A 272 9.05 7.20 11.11
C GLU A 272 9.74 5.91 11.62
N ALA A 273 9.86 5.76 12.96
CA ALA A 273 10.37 4.52 13.56
C ALA A 273 9.37 3.36 13.42
N ASN A 274 8.06 3.63 13.50
CA ASN A 274 7.01 2.66 13.18
C ASN A 274 7.08 2.26 11.70
N TRP A 275 7.28 3.22 10.79
CA TRP A 275 7.51 2.97 9.36
C TRP A 275 8.71 2.04 9.12
N LEU A 276 9.84 2.31 9.80
CA LEU A 276 11.02 1.44 9.77
C LEU A 276 10.71 0.01 10.24
N ALA A 277 9.98 -0.12 11.37
CA ALA A 277 9.60 -1.42 11.89
C ALA A 277 8.66 -2.18 10.93
N ALA A 278 7.70 -1.48 10.31
CA ALA A 278 6.81 -2.04 9.31
C ALA A 278 7.57 -2.49 8.04
N ALA A 279 8.57 -1.73 7.59
CA ALA A 279 9.41 -2.10 6.44
C ALA A 279 10.28 -3.34 6.74
N GLU A 280 10.83 -3.44 7.94
CA GLU A 280 11.56 -4.64 8.36
C GLU A 280 10.66 -5.87 8.51
N TYR A 281 9.44 -5.67 8.98
CA TYR A 281 8.42 -6.71 9.00
C TYR A 281 8.06 -7.15 7.58
N ALA A 282 7.78 -6.21 6.67
CA ALA A 282 7.49 -6.49 5.27
C ALA A 282 8.61 -7.28 4.58
N ASP A 283 9.88 -6.92 4.83
CA ASP A 283 11.04 -7.70 4.37
C ASP A 283 11.03 -9.13 4.94
N SER A 284 10.78 -9.28 6.24
CA SER A 284 10.84 -10.59 6.90
C SER A 284 9.79 -11.57 6.39
N VAL A 285 8.57 -11.10 6.07
CA VAL A 285 7.48 -11.93 5.54
C VAL A 285 7.54 -12.13 4.02
N GLY A 286 8.38 -11.33 3.31
CA GLY A 286 8.63 -11.50 1.89
C GLY A 286 7.73 -10.67 0.97
N VAL A 287 7.31 -9.48 1.41
CA VAL A 287 6.58 -8.49 0.60
C VAL A 287 7.38 -8.09 -0.63
N ASP A 288 6.72 -7.92 -1.76
CA ASP A 288 7.32 -7.44 -3.01
C ASP A 288 7.22 -5.91 -3.13
N VAL A 289 6.06 -5.34 -2.79
CA VAL A 289 5.77 -3.90 -2.95
C VAL A 289 5.32 -3.28 -1.63
N ILE A 290 5.91 -2.16 -1.25
CA ILE A 290 5.40 -1.29 -0.18
C ILE A 290 4.63 -0.14 -0.84
N SER A 291 3.38 0.08 -0.42
CA SER A 291 2.57 1.26 -0.74
C SER A 291 2.43 2.11 0.51
N SER A 292 3.06 3.29 0.52
CA SER A 292 3.09 4.22 1.65
C SER A 292 2.48 5.55 1.25
N SER A 293 1.29 5.81 1.76
CA SER A 293 0.55 7.06 1.49
C SER A 293 0.79 8.12 2.58
N LEU A 294 2.03 8.23 3.03
CA LEU A 294 2.48 8.97 4.21
C LEU A 294 3.57 9.97 3.85
N GLY A 295 3.72 11.01 4.68
CA GLY A 295 4.75 12.01 4.47
C GLY A 295 5.05 12.81 5.74
N TYR A 296 6.33 13.01 6.05
CA TYR A 296 6.82 13.67 7.25
C TYR A 296 7.61 14.93 6.88
N THR A 297 7.19 16.06 7.43
CA THR A 297 7.87 17.37 7.29
C THR A 297 7.84 18.13 8.60
N ASP A 298 6.65 18.36 9.14
CA ASP A 298 6.42 19.09 10.36
C ASP A 298 6.05 18.14 11.50
N PHE A 299 6.58 18.44 12.68
CA PHE A 299 6.32 17.67 13.89
C PHE A 299 5.78 18.56 15.00
N ASP A 300 4.93 17.98 15.83
CA ASP A 300 4.43 18.62 17.04
C ASP A 300 5.57 18.91 18.03
N ALA A 301 5.46 20.05 18.74
CA ALA A 301 6.39 20.39 19.81
C ALA A 301 6.41 19.29 20.90
N PRO A 302 7.56 18.98 21.46
CA PRO A 302 8.88 19.60 21.30
C PRO A 302 9.77 18.95 20.23
N SER A 303 9.23 18.19 19.28
CA SER A 303 10.00 17.64 18.17
C SER A 303 10.45 18.76 17.24
N VAL A 304 11.54 18.53 16.51
CA VAL A 304 12.09 19.47 15.54
C VAL A 304 11.66 19.03 14.14
N SER A 305 10.94 19.92 13.45
CA SER A 305 10.51 19.71 12.07
C SER A 305 11.70 19.72 11.09
N TYR A 306 11.53 19.06 9.96
CA TYR A 306 12.54 19.09 8.89
C TYR A 306 12.56 20.45 8.18
N THR A 307 13.73 20.81 7.69
CA THR A 307 13.93 21.87 6.72
C THR A 307 14.11 21.28 5.33
N TYR A 308 14.01 22.12 4.29
CA TYR A 308 14.29 21.64 2.94
C TYR A 308 15.68 21.01 2.80
N ALA A 309 16.69 21.54 3.51
CA ALA A 309 18.06 21.02 3.50
C ALA A 309 18.17 19.56 4.02
N ASP A 310 17.19 19.12 4.79
CA ASP A 310 17.13 17.75 5.31
C ASP A 310 16.65 16.71 4.29
N LEU A 311 15.99 17.16 3.20
CA LEU A 311 15.43 16.30 2.16
C LEU A 311 16.49 15.75 1.19
N THR A 312 17.41 14.98 1.71
CA THR A 312 18.51 14.34 0.97
C THR A 312 18.34 12.82 0.82
N GLY A 313 17.26 12.26 1.36
CA GLY A 313 17.05 10.82 1.48
C GLY A 313 17.93 10.14 2.55
N ARG A 314 18.71 10.92 3.33
CA ARG A 314 19.71 10.40 4.29
C ARG A 314 19.44 10.82 5.73
N ASN A 315 18.63 11.85 5.98
CA ASN A 315 18.41 12.41 7.31
C ASN A 315 17.21 11.75 7.99
N ALA A 316 16.04 11.79 7.38
CA ALA A 316 14.82 11.22 7.94
C ALA A 316 14.96 9.70 8.20
N ILE A 317 14.38 9.23 9.30
CA ILE A 317 14.38 7.81 9.66
C ILE A 317 13.64 7.01 8.57
N SER A 318 12.49 7.51 8.14
CA SER A 318 11.65 6.90 7.10
C SER A 318 12.36 6.84 5.75
N SER A 319 13.07 7.88 5.33
CA SER A 319 13.80 7.89 4.05
C SER A 319 14.96 6.90 4.04
N ARG A 320 15.70 6.82 5.14
CA ARG A 320 16.75 5.81 5.31
C ARG A 320 16.20 4.40 5.31
N ALA A 321 15.04 4.18 5.96
CA ALA A 321 14.34 2.90 5.99
C ALA A 321 13.82 2.52 4.60
N ALA A 322 13.26 3.47 3.83
CA ALA A 322 12.79 3.25 2.46
C ALA A 322 13.95 2.87 1.51
N THR A 323 15.09 3.56 1.64
CA THR A 323 16.31 3.19 0.91
C THR A 323 16.79 1.77 1.28
N MET A 324 16.72 1.39 2.56
CA MET A 324 17.06 0.02 2.99
C MET A 324 16.08 -1.01 2.45
N ALA A 325 14.76 -0.72 2.46
CA ALA A 325 13.74 -1.57 1.87
C ALA A 325 13.97 -1.81 0.38
N ALA A 326 14.34 -0.76 -0.38
CA ALA A 326 14.72 -0.89 -1.78
C ALA A 326 15.99 -1.75 -1.97
N ARG A 327 17.00 -1.58 -1.12
CA ARG A 327 18.25 -2.35 -1.17
C ARG A 327 18.07 -3.85 -0.90
N VAL A 328 17.06 -4.23 -0.15
CA VAL A 328 16.73 -5.65 0.07
C VAL A 328 15.74 -6.22 -0.95
N GLY A 329 15.47 -5.46 -2.01
CA GLY A 329 14.74 -5.91 -3.20
C GLY A 329 13.22 -5.70 -3.14
N MET A 330 12.71 -4.85 -2.27
CA MET A 330 11.31 -4.43 -2.30
C MET A 330 11.16 -3.20 -3.21
N LEU A 331 10.06 -3.13 -3.95
CA LEU A 331 9.64 -1.94 -4.66
C LEU A 331 8.90 -1.03 -3.67
N VAL A 332 9.52 0.08 -3.30
CA VAL A 332 8.89 1.08 -2.42
C VAL A 332 8.21 2.14 -3.27
N VAL A 333 6.90 2.30 -3.09
CA VAL A 333 6.08 3.33 -3.71
C VAL A 333 5.58 4.25 -2.60
N SER A 334 5.90 5.54 -2.68
CA SER A 334 5.57 6.54 -1.65
C SER A 334 4.91 7.76 -2.25
N ALA A 335 3.88 8.29 -1.58
CA ALA A 335 3.25 9.55 -1.93
C ALA A 335 4.27 10.70 -1.89
N ALA A 336 4.21 11.63 -2.85
CA ALA A 336 5.15 12.75 -2.90
C ALA A 336 4.90 13.81 -1.82
N GLY A 337 3.67 13.91 -1.30
CA GLY A 337 3.20 14.94 -0.39
C GLY A 337 2.15 15.84 -1.03
N ASN A 338 1.42 16.61 -0.21
CA ASN A 338 0.30 17.45 -0.64
C ASN A 338 0.55 18.94 -0.36
N GLU A 339 1.82 19.35 -0.35
CA GLU A 339 2.28 20.67 0.05
C GLU A 339 2.49 21.64 -1.15
N GLY A 340 2.16 21.23 -2.38
CA GLY A 340 2.46 21.98 -3.60
C GLY A 340 1.92 23.41 -3.63
N ASN A 341 0.79 23.66 -3.00
CA ASN A 341 0.16 24.99 -2.86
C ASN A 341 0.33 25.60 -1.45
N HIS A 342 1.16 25.00 -0.59
CA HIS A 342 1.52 25.51 0.73
C HIS A 342 2.93 26.10 0.74
N ALA A 343 3.34 26.72 1.86
CA ALA A 343 4.66 27.34 2.00
C ALA A 343 5.82 26.33 1.88
N TRP A 344 5.64 25.10 2.33
CA TRP A 344 6.64 24.03 2.20
C TRP A 344 6.87 23.64 0.74
N ARG A 345 5.86 23.40 -0.04
CA ARG A 345 5.74 23.04 -1.46
C ARG A 345 6.53 21.80 -1.94
N TYR A 346 7.57 21.37 -1.26
CA TYR A 346 8.45 20.27 -1.68
C TYR A 346 7.92 18.91 -1.24
N VAL A 347 8.52 17.84 -1.81
CA VAL A 347 8.24 16.46 -1.37
C VAL A 347 8.49 16.29 0.12
N SER A 348 7.81 15.34 0.76
CA SER A 348 8.01 14.98 2.16
C SER A 348 8.83 13.69 2.28
N ALA A 349 9.50 13.44 3.42
CA ALA A 349 10.07 12.14 3.71
C ALA A 349 8.93 11.09 3.85
N PRO A 350 9.07 9.84 3.33
CA PRO A 350 10.24 9.26 2.68
C PRO A 350 10.33 9.46 1.16
N ALA A 351 9.49 10.29 0.52
CA ALA A 351 9.51 10.46 -0.94
C ALA A 351 10.84 11.01 -1.48
N ASP A 352 11.65 11.68 -0.63
CA ASP A 352 13.00 12.14 -0.93
C ASP A 352 14.03 10.99 -0.96
N ALA A 353 13.69 9.78 -0.52
CA ALA A 353 14.62 8.64 -0.49
C ALA A 353 15.12 8.27 -1.89
N ASP A 354 16.32 7.67 -1.92
CA ASP A 354 16.92 7.14 -3.13
C ASP A 354 16.33 5.76 -3.48
N SER A 355 16.34 5.43 -4.77
CA SER A 355 15.97 4.09 -5.28
C SER A 355 14.53 3.66 -5.01
N ILE A 356 13.62 4.62 -4.77
CA ILE A 356 12.18 4.39 -4.59
C ILE A 356 11.36 5.09 -5.68
N MET A 357 10.11 4.72 -5.80
CA MET A 357 9.12 5.37 -6.67
C MET A 357 8.29 6.36 -5.85
N SER A 358 8.67 7.64 -5.85
CA SER A 358 7.81 8.71 -5.31
C SER A 358 6.75 9.12 -6.35
N VAL A 359 5.50 9.33 -5.91
CA VAL A 359 4.35 9.49 -6.79
C VAL A 359 3.67 10.83 -6.58
N GLY A 360 3.68 11.66 -7.63
CA GLY A 360 2.92 12.91 -7.71
C GLY A 360 1.47 12.68 -8.14
N ALA A 361 0.64 13.69 -7.96
CA ALA A 361 -0.77 13.66 -8.32
C ALA A 361 -1.08 14.45 -9.59
N VAL A 362 -1.91 13.84 -10.45
CA VAL A 362 -2.52 14.50 -11.62
C VAL A 362 -4.03 14.35 -11.59
N ASP A 363 -4.73 15.14 -12.42
CA ASP A 363 -6.15 14.96 -12.71
C ASP A 363 -6.41 13.86 -13.75
N SER A 364 -7.66 13.64 -14.12
CA SER A 364 -8.05 12.64 -15.13
C SER A 364 -7.59 12.94 -16.55
N LEU A 365 -7.09 14.16 -16.82
CA LEU A 365 -6.54 14.59 -18.11
C LEU A 365 -5.01 14.55 -18.13
N GLY A 366 -4.38 14.27 -16.96
CA GLY A 366 -2.92 14.24 -16.81
C GLY A 366 -2.30 15.57 -16.43
N ASN A 367 -3.10 16.59 -16.09
CA ASN A 367 -2.60 17.88 -15.62
C ASN A 367 -2.16 17.75 -14.16
N HIS A 368 -1.08 18.44 -13.79
CA HIS A 368 -0.59 18.50 -12.42
C HIS A 368 -1.67 18.99 -11.45
N ALA A 369 -1.86 18.28 -10.35
CA ALA A 369 -2.75 18.71 -9.27
C ALA A 369 -2.01 19.74 -8.39
N LEU A 370 -2.57 20.93 -8.22
CA LEU A 370 -1.90 22.06 -7.54
C LEU A 370 -1.38 21.74 -6.14
N PHE A 371 -2.03 20.83 -5.44
CA PHE A 371 -1.58 20.39 -4.10
C PHE A 371 -0.39 19.43 -4.16
N SER A 372 -0.13 18.75 -5.30
CA SER A 372 0.96 17.77 -5.40
C SER A 372 2.31 18.43 -5.19
N SER A 373 3.07 17.91 -4.23
CA SER A 373 4.40 18.41 -3.88
C SER A 373 5.40 18.30 -5.02
N TYR A 374 6.32 19.25 -5.07
CA TYR A 374 7.35 19.40 -6.10
C TYR A 374 8.71 18.84 -5.63
N GLY A 375 9.54 18.44 -6.58
CA GLY A 375 10.98 18.36 -6.42
C GLY A 375 11.67 19.74 -6.58
N PRO A 376 13.00 19.74 -6.67
CA PRO A 376 13.89 18.60 -6.47
C PRO A 376 14.06 18.25 -4.99
N THR A 377 14.79 17.16 -4.69
CA THR A 377 15.35 16.99 -3.35
C THR A 377 16.44 18.01 -3.09
N ALA A 378 16.85 18.21 -1.84
CA ALA A 378 17.89 19.17 -1.48
C ALA A 378 19.27 18.83 -2.12
N ASP A 379 19.52 17.58 -2.46
CA ASP A 379 20.69 17.12 -3.20
C ASP A 379 20.48 17.07 -4.74
N GLY A 380 19.41 17.71 -5.24
CA GLY A 380 19.19 18.00 -6.67
C GLY A 380 18.55 16.88 -7.48
N ARG A 381 18.05 15.78 -6.86
CA ARG A 381 17.39 14.69 -7.59
C ARG A 381 15.98 15.07 -8.00
N ILE A 382 15.60 14.72 -9.23
CA ILE A 382 14.23 14.92 -9.74
C ILE A 382 13.24 14.09 -8.89
N LYS A 383 12.22 14.78 -8.39
CA LYS A 383 11.05 14.24 -7.68
C LYS A 383 9.78 15.01 -8.11
N PRO A 384 8.60 14.37 -8.10
CA PRO A 384 8.37 12.94 -7.88
C PRO A 384 9.06 12.09 -8.93
N THR A 385 9.14 10.76 -8.73
CA THR A 385 9.67 9.85 -9.77
C THR A 385 8.68 9.73 -10.93
N LEU A 386 7.42 9.50 -10.62
CA LEU A 386 6.30 9.33 -11.56
C LEU A 386 5.06 10.01 -11.01
N SER A 387 4.02 10.13 -11.82
CA SER A 387 2.73 10.69 -11.41
C SER A 387 1.57 9.79 -11.84
N ALA A 388 0.48 9.80 -11.09
CA ALA A 388 -0.75 9.11 -11.42
C ALA A 388 -1.97 9.93 -10.94
N MET A 389 -3.19 9.48 -11.28
CA MET A 389 -4.40 10.19 -10.88
C MET A 389 -4.52 10.23 -9.35
N GLY A 390 -4.43 11.44 -8.80
CA GLY A 390 -4.56 11.75 -7.38
C GLY A 390 -5.60 12.84 -7.13
N GLN A 391 -6.05 13.53 -8.17
CA GLN A 391 -7.13 14.52 -8.09
C GLN A 391 -8.44 13.90 -8.57
N ALA A 392 -9.48 14.01 -7.76
CA ALA A 392 -10.78 13.40 -7.97
C ALA A 392 -10.70 11.86 -8.21
N THR A 393 -9.78 11.19 -7.53
CA THR A 393 -9.60 9.73 -7.58
C THR A 393 -10.76 9.04 -6.87
N ALA A 394 -11.33 8.02 -7.49
CA ALA A 394 -12.37 7.23 -6.86
C ALA A 394 -11.77 6.34 -5.77
N VAL A 395 -12.38 6.35 -4.60
CA VAL A 395 -12.01 5.55 -3.42
C VAL A 395 -13.27 5.04 -2.72
N LEU A 396 -13.14 4.06 -1.84
CA LEU A 396 -14.24 3.54 -1.02
C LEU A 396 -14.10 4.03 0.43
N SER A 397 -15.20 4.55 0.97
CA SER A 397 -15.32 4.87 2.40
C SER A 397 -15.53 3.60 3.24
N PRO A 398 -15.36 3.65 4.59
CA PRO A 398 -15.55 2.50 5.47
C PRO A 398 -16.95 1.85 5.40
N ASN A 399 -17.97 2.58 4.99
CA ASN A 399 -19.31 2.06 4.77
C ASN A 399 -19.53 1.44 3.38
N GLY A 400 -18.49 1.40 2.54
CA GLY A 400 -18.49 0.82 1.21
C GLY A 400 -19.00 1.75 0.10
N GLY A 401 -19.41 2.98 0.40
CA GLY A 401 -19.78 3.98 -0.61
C GLY A 401 -18.55 4.49 -1.37
N ALA A 402 -18.66 4.64 -2.70
CA ALA A 402 -17.61 5.25 -3.50
C ALA A 402 -17.73 6.78 -3.47
N TYR A 403 -16.59 7.47 -3.38
CA TYR A 403 -16.52 8.92 -3.49
C TYR A 403 -15.23 9.35 -4.19
N ARG A 404 -15.03 10.65 -4.42
CA ARG A 404 -13.83 11.19 -5.05
C ARG A 404 -13.00 11.94 -4.02
N GLY A 405 -11.75 11.48 -3.86
CA GLY A 405 -10.77 12.11 -2.98
C GLY A 405 -9.64 12.78 -3.75
N ASN A 406 -8.95 13.71 -3.08
CA ASN A 406 -7.76 14.38 -3.57
C ASN A 406 -6.58 14.05 -2.65
N GLY A 407 -5.42 13.74 -3.25
CA GLY A 407 -4.18 13.47 -2.53
C GLY A 407 -3.21 12.64 -3.36
N THR A 408 -1.92 12.90 -3.23
CA THR A 408 -0.86 12.00 -3.69
C THR A 408 -0.97 10.64 -3.00
N SER A 409 -1.63 10.62 -1.83
CA SER A 409 -2.00 9.41 -1.09
C SER A 409 -2.88 8.45 -1.89
N PHE A 410 -3.63 8.92 -2.88
CA PHE A 410 -4.44 8.06 -3.76
C PHE A 410 -3.72 7.72 -5.07
N ALA A 411 -2.87 8.63 -5.58
CA ALA A 411 -2.01 8.35 -6.73
C ALA A 411 -0.99 7.23 -6.43
N CYS A 412 -0.44 7.23 -5.23
CA CYS A 412 0.54 6.25 -4.77
C CYS A 412 0.03 4.81 -4.87
N PRO A 413 -1.07 4.40 -4.22
CA PRO A 413 -1.57 3.04 -4.30
C PRO A 413 -2.08 2.68 -5.71
N VAL A 414 -2.68 3.62 -6.45
CA VAL A 414 -3.06 3.38 -7.86
C VAL A 414 -1.85 2.92 -8.65
N LEU A 415 -0.70 3.59 -8.49
CA LEU A 415 0.53 3.21 -9.18
C LEU A 415 1.20 1.97 -8.56
N ALA A 416 1.15 1.79 -7.24
CA ALA A 416 1.70 0.61 -6.57
C ALA A 416 1.05 -0.69 -7.06
N GLY A 417 -0.28 -0.69 -7.22
CA GLY A 417 -1.00 -1.85 -7.75
C GLY A 417 -0.69 -2.12 -9.22
N MET A 418 -0.60 -1.08 -10.07
CA MET A 418 -0.17 -1.25 -11.46
C MET A 418 1.27 -1.77 -11.55
N ALA A 419 2.18 -1.25 -10.74
CA ALA A 419 3.56 -1.72 -10.70
C ALA A 419 3.67 -3.19 -10.23
N ALA A 420 2.79 -3.64 -9.31
CA ALA A 420 2.70 -5.05 -8.93
C ALA A 420 2.24 -5.92 -10.10
N GLY A 421 1.21 -5.52 -10.85
CA GLY A 421 0.78 -6.24 -12.05
C GLY A 421 1.82 -6.23 -13.17
N PHE A 422 2.55 -5.12 -13.33
CA PHE A 422 3.67 -5.04 -14.27
C PHE A 422 4.82 -5.96 -13.86
N TRP A 423 5.13 -6.06 -12.58
CA TRP A 423 6.15 -6.97 -12.08
C TRP A 423 5.70 -8.44 -12.17
N GLN A 424 4.41 -8.73 -11.95
CA GLN A 424 3.83 -10.05 -12.23
C GLN A 424 4.04 -10.46 -13.70
N ALA A 425 3.86 -9.53 -14.64
CA ALA A 425 4.06 -9.76 -16.08
C ALA A 425 5.55 -9.93 -16.44
N ASN A 426 6.47 -9.46 -15.61
CA ASN A 426 7.90 -9.44 -15.84
C ASN A 426 8.68 -9.98 -14.60
N PRO A 427 8.49 -11.25 -14.21
CA PRO A 427 8.94 -11.78 -12.93
C PRO A 427 10.47 -11.88 -12.78
N THR A 428 11.21 -11.76 -13.87
CA THR A 428 12.68 -11.79 -13.87
C THR A 428 13.32 -10.44 -13.56
N LEU A 429 12.54 -9.35 -13.62
CA LEU A 429 13.05 -8.02 -13.28
C LEU A 429 13.31 -7.89 -11.79
N THR A 430 14.33 -7.10 -11.45
CA THR A 430 14.52 -6.59 -10.09
C THR A 430 13.57 -5.42 -9.82
N ALA A 431 13.33 -5.08 -8.55
CA ALA A 431 12.52 -3.91 -8.18
C ALA A 431 13.03 -2.61 -8.86
N GLN A 432 14.35 -2.44 -8.97
CA GLN A 432 14.95 -1.28 -9.62
C GLN A 432 14.72 -1.28 -11.13
N GLN A 433 14.78 -2.45 -11.78
CA GLN A 433 14.47 -2.56 -13.20
C GLN A 433 13.00 -2.28 -13.50
N VAL A 434 12.08 -2.62 -12.58
CA VAL A 434 10.66 -2.22 -12.69
C VAL A 434 10.53 -0.69 -12.69
N ILE A 435 11.17 0.00 -11.74
CA ILE A 435 11.17 1.47 -11.70
C ILE A 435 11.73 2.05 -13.01
N VAL A 436 12.86 1.53 -13.48
CA VAL A 436 13.51 2.01 -14.72
C VAL A 436 12.59 1.79 -15.92
N ALA A 437 11.98 0.62 -16.08
CA ALA A 437 11.10 0.31 -17.20
C ALA A 437 9.87 1.23 -17.24
N LEU A 438 9.22 1.45 -16.09
CA LEU A 438 8.07 2.35 -16.00
C LEU A 438 8.47 3.81 -16.26
N ARG A 439 9.61 4.24 -15.74
CA ARG A 439 10.12 5.61 -15.90
C ARG A 439 10.54 5.92 -17.34
N SER A 440 11.24 4.99 -17.99
CA SER A 440 11.77 5.20 -19.36
C SER A 440 10.71 5.23 -20.44
N THR A 441 9.47 4.85 -20.12
CA THR A 441 8.33 4.79 -21.06
C THR A 441 7.18 5.71 -20.64
N ALA A 442 7.36 6.49 -19.59
CA ALA A 442 6.36 7.44 -19.11
C ALA A 442 6.24 8.66 -20.02
N THR A 443 5.19 9.46 -19.84
CA THR A 443 4.77 10.52 -20.78
C THR A 443 5.80 11.61 -21.00
N GLN A 444 6.74 11.83 -20.07
CA GLN A 444 7.82 12.81 -20.24
C GLN A 444 9.20 12.21 -19.90
N ALA A 445 9.40 10.94 -20.25
CA ALA A 445 10.63 10.20 -19.98
C ALA A 445 11.91 10.89 -20.52
N ILE A 446 11.80 11.62 -21.64
CA ILE A 446 12.93 12.28 -22.31
C ILE A 446 13.28 13.63 -21.66
N ALA A 447 12.29 14.33 -21.11
CA ALA A 447 12.45 15.65 -20.49
C ALA A 447 11.74 15.71 -19.13
N PRO A 448 12.22 14.98 -18.13
CA PRO A 448 11.60 14.95 -16.81
C PRO A 448 11.78 16.30 -16.09
N ASP A 449 10.81 16.63 -15.22
CA ASP A 449 10.81 17.85 -14.43
C ASP A 449 10.55 17.59 -12.93
N ASN A 450 10.51 18.65 -12.14
CA ASN A 450 10.22 18.56 -10.71
C ASN A 450 8.72 18.71 -10.37
N THR A 451 7.85 18.65 -11.37
CA THR A 451 6.40 18.77 -11.25
C THR A 451 5.73 17.40 -11.38
N LEU A 452 6.02 16.70 -12.48
CA LEU A 452 5.46 15.37 -12.79
C LEU A 452 6.50 14.25 -12.74
N GLY A 453 7.77 14.60 -12.50
CA GLY A 453 8.87 13.65 -12.61
C GLY A 453 9.07 13.20 -14.05
N TYR A 454 9.14 11.92 -14.28
CA TYR A 454 9.18 11.32 -15.63
C TYR A 454 7.78 11.23 -16.28
N GLY A 455 6.74 11.77 -15.62
CA GLY A 455 5.37 11.79 -16.11
C GLY A 455 4.55 10.57 -15.67
N ILE A 456 3.51 10.28 -16.43
CA ILE A 456 2.53 9.23 -16.15
C ILE A 456 2.98 7.95 -16.86
N PRO A 457 3.24 6.84 -16.14
CA PRO A 457 3.58 5.56 -16.76
C PRO A 457 2.32 4.89 -17.32
N ASN A 458 2.51 4.03 -18.32
CA ASN A 458 1.44 3.21 -18.85
C ASN A 458 1.90 1.76 -18.99
N PHE A 459 1.12 0.82 -18.46
CA PHE A 459 1.44 -0.60 -18.48
C PHE A 459 1.74 -1.11 -19.89
N VAL A 460 0.89 -0.79 -20.88
CA VAL A 460 1.03 -1.32 -22.25
C VAL A 460 2.31 -0.81 -22.90
N THR A 461 2.60 0.48 -22.74
CA THR A 461 3.83 1.07 -23.31
C THR A 461 5.07 0.43 -22.68
N ALA A 462 5.10 0.29 -21.35
CA ALA A 462 6.22 -0.32 -20.64
C ALA A 462 6.37 -1.82 -20.96
N TYR A 463 5.28 -2.55 -21.03
CA TYR A 463 5.28 -3.97 -21.40
C TYR A 463 5.81 -4.18 -22.81
N ASN A 464 5.29 -3.43 -23.79
CA ASN A 464 5.68 -3.56 -25.20
C ASN A 464 7.15 -3.17 -25.44
N ALA A 465 7.68 -2.23 -24.67
CA ALA A 465 9.10 -1.89 -24.73
C ALA A 465 10.00 -3.07 -24.32
N LEU A 466 9.54 -3.93 -23.41
CA LEU A 466 10.25 -5.14 -22.98
C LEU A 466 9.94 -6.36 -23.86
N HIS A 467 8.80 -6.35 -24.56
CA HIS A 467 8.32 -7.48 -25.36
C HIS A 467 8.02 -7.09 -26.83
N PRO A 468 9.01 -6.59 -27.58
CA PRO A 468 8.80 -6.09 -28.95
C PRO A 468 8.33 -7.17 -29.92
N MET A 469 8.63 -8.45 -29.66
CA MET A 469 8.20 -9.58 -30.51
C MET A 469 6.81 -10.13 -30.19
N ALA A 470 6.22 -9.74 -29.04
CA ALA A 470 4.90 -10.16 -28.59
C ALA A 470 4.17 -8.99 -27.91
N PRO A 471 3.99 -7.86 -28.60
CA PRO A 471 3.39 -6.68 -27.97
C PRO A 471 1.92 -6.94 -27.66
N LEU A 472 1.47 -6.42 -26.54
CA LEU A 472 0.03 -6.25 -26.29
C LEU A 472 -0.50 -5.18 -27.24
N ALA A 473 -1.71 -5.40 -27.74
CA ALA A 473 -2.37 -4.37 -28.52
C ALA A 473 -2.45 -3.09 -27.69
N THR A 474 -1.88 -2.01 -28.19
CA THR A 474 -2.22 -0.67 -27.73
C THR A 474 -3.68 -0.49 -28.14
N SER A 475 -4.61 -0.92 -27.28
CA SER A 475 -6.01 -0.65 -27.56
C SER A 475 -6.11 0.86 -27.68
N PRO A 476 -6.44 1.41 -28.84
CA PRO A 476 -6.99 2.73 -28.83
C PRO A 476 -8.15 2.64 -27.85
N ALA A 477 -8.28 3.58 -26.98
CA ALA A 477 -9.58 3.91 -26.42
C ALA A 477 -10.48 4.10 -27.65
N ALA A 478 -11.06 3.00 -28.10
CA ALA A 478 -11.78 2.98 -29.35
C ALA A 478 -12.99 3.86 -29.19
N ALA A 479 -12.90 5.03 -29.75
CA ALA A 479 -14.08 5.74 -30.23
C ALA A 479 -14.87 4.88 -31.26
N GLY A 480 -14.66 3.57 -31.31
CA GLY A 480 -15.29 2.65 -32.25
C GLY A 480 -15.43 1.19 -31.79
N ALA A 481 -14.88 0.79 -30.61
CA ALA A 481 -14.94 -0.62 -30.18
C ALA A 481 -16.25 -1.02 -29.47
N THR A 482 -17.32 -0.25 -29.63
CA THR A 482 -18.68 -0.65 -29.21
C THR A 482 -19.26 -1.74 -30.12
N ASP A 483 -18.61 -2.04 -31.21
CA ASP A 483 -19.08 -2.99 -32.23
C ASP A 483 -18.19 -4.24 -32.39
N ALA A 484 -17.40 -4.59 -31.36
CA ALA A 484 -16.60 -5.81 -31.38
C ALA A 484 -17.30 -6.94 -30.60
N LEU A 485 -17.33 -8.15 -31.24
CA LEU A 485 -17.73 -9.37 -30.55
C LEU A 485 -16.75 -9.70 -29.45
N ARG A 486 -17.24 -9.94 -28.22
CA ARG A 486 -16.45 -10.34 -27.05
C ARG A 486 -16.98 -11.63 -26.46
N LEU A 487 -16.16 -12.28 -25.64
CA LEU A 487 -16.49 -13.55 -25.03
C LEU A 487 -15.85 -13.64 -23.64
N TYR A 488 -16.64 -14.07 -22.64
CA TYR A 488 -16.15 -14.32 -21.29
C TYR A 488 -16.85 -15.52 -20.62
N PRO A 489 -16.22 -16.17 -19.61
CA PRO A 489 -14.84 -15.95 -19.19
C PRO A 489 -13.84 -16.40 -20.25
N ASN A 490 -12.68 -15.77 -20.27
CA ASN A 490 -11.54 -16.19 -21.09
C ASN A 490 -10.27 -16.03 -20.26
N PRO A 491 -9.60 -17.12 -19.83
CA PRO A 491 -9.82 -18.54 -20.22
C PRO A 491 -11.11 -19.16 -19.68
N ILE A 492 -11.55 -20.24 -20.34
CA ILE A 492 -12.76 -20.97 -19.98
C ILE A 492 -12.43 -22.09 -18.99
N GLY A 493 -13.25 -22.22 -17.91
CA GLY A 493 -13.16 -23.33 -16.96
C GLY A 493 -14.39 -24.24 -16.93
N SER A 494 -15.59 -23.75 -17.25
CA SER A 494 -16.87 -24.43 -16.98
C SER A 494 -17.70 -24.81 -18.20
N GLY A 495 -17.23 -24.53 -19.42
CA GLY A 495 -17.99 -24.77 -20.67
C GLY A 495 -19.16 -23.81 -20.90
N LEU A 496 -19.46 -22.90 -19.98
CA LEU A 496 -20.44 -21.83 -20.16
C LEU A 496 -19.72 -20.52 -20.50
N LEU A 497 -20.15 -19.91 -21.60
CA LEU A 497 -19.60 -18.67 -22.14
C LEU A 497 -20.70 -17.66 -22.33
N THR A 498 -20.36 -16.39 -22.13
CA THR A 498 -21.20 -15.27 -22.51
C THR A 498 -20.56 -14.53 -23.69
N LEU A 499 -21.31 -14.39 -24.77
CA LEU A 499 -20.97 -13.59 -25.92
C LEU A 499 -21.55 -12.19 -25.72
N VAL A 500 -20.71 -11.15 -25.78
CA VAL A 500 -21.19 -9.76 -25.86
C VAL A 500 -21.29 -9.40 -27.34
N LEU A 501 -22.50 -9.13 -27.77
CA LEU A 501 -22.84 -8.96 -29.18
C LEU A 501 -22.68 -7.51 -29.63
N PRO A 502 -21.93 -7.24 -30.71
CA PRO A 502 -21.96 -5.95 -31.37
C PRO A 502 -23.38 -5.61 -31.86
N ALA A 503 -23.66 -4.32 -32.01
CA ALA A 503 -25.00 -3.84 -32.41
C ALA A 503 -25.53 -4.54 -33.67
N ALA A 504 -24.66 -4.82 -34.63
CA ALA A 504 -24.99 -5.48 -35.88
C ALA A 504 -25.43 -6.96 -35.75
N LEU A 505 -25.22 -7.61 -34.60
CA LEU A 505 -25.60 -9.00 -34.33
C LEU A 505 -26.77 -9.13 -33.36
N ARG A 506 -27.29 -8.04 -32.80
CA ARG A 506 -28.41 -8.04 -31.83
C ARG A 506 -29.76 -8.22 -32.52
N GLY A 507 -30.71 -8.78 -31.77
CA GLY A 507 -32.09 -8.94 -32.26
C GLY A 507 -32.26 -9.91 -33.42
N GLN A 508 -31.26 -10.73 -33.73
CA GLN A 508 -31.30 -11.70 -34.85
C GLN A 508 -30.82 -13.08 -34.38
N PRO A 509 -31.32 -14.17 -35.00
CA PRO A 509 -30.78 -15.50 -34.74
C PRO A 509 -29.30 -15.59 -35.14
N LEU A 510 -28.48 -16.18 -34.28
CA LEU A 510 -27.04 -16.26 -34.47
C LEU A 510 -26.61 -17.70 -34.79
N LYS A 511 -25.70 -17.84 -35.73
CA LYS A 511 -24.96 -19.08 -35.96
C LYS A 511 -23.58 -18.93 -35.32
N VAL A 512 -23.27 -19.79 -34.33
CA VAL A 512 -22.00 -19.83 -33.65
C VAL A 512 -21.22 -21.06 -34.06
N ARG A 513 -19.93 -20.88 -34.40
CA ARG A 513 -18.98 -21.95 -34.70
C ARG A 513 -17.74 -21.77 -33.84
N VAL A 514 -17.26 -22.86 -33.26
CA VAL A 514 -15.98 -22.87 -32.51
C VAL A 514 -14.98 -23.67 -33.36
N LEU A 515 -13.84 -23.06 -33.61
CA LEU A 515 -12.77 -23.65 -34.41
C LEU A 515 -11.53 -23.86 -33.53
N ASP A 516 -10.84 -24.97 -33.71
CA ASP A 516 -9.55 -25.26 -33.11
C ASP A 516 -8.40 -24.43 -33.76
N ALA A 517 -7.19 -24.59 -33.26
CA ALA A 517 -6.01 -23.89 -33.78
C ALA A 517 -5.66 -24.24 -35.25
N ARG A 518 -6.20 -25.35 -35.79
CA ARG A 518 -6.02 -25.79 -37.19
C ARG A 518 -7.15 -25.31 -38.10
N GLY A 519 -8.15 -24.61 -37.52
CA GLY A 519 -9.33 -24.13 -38.24
C GLY A 519 -10.45 -25.18 -38.40
N ALA A 520 -10.35 -26.34 -37.77
CA ALA A 520 -11.40 -27.34 -37.76
C ALA A 520 -12.56 -26.93 -36.84
N VAL A 521 -13.81 -27.11 -37.29
CA VAL A 521 -14.99 -26.82 -36.46
C VAL A 521 -15.15 -27.90 -35.40
N VAL A 522 -15.01 -27.56 -34.13
CA VAL A 522 -15.15 -28.47 -33.00
C VAL A 522 -16.51 -28.35 -32.31
N ALA A 523 -17.22 -27.24 -32.49
CA ALA A 523 -18.59 -27.07 -32.03
C ALA A 523 -19.37 -26.11 -32.96
N GLN A 524 -20.67 -26.34 -33.07
CA GLN A 524 -21.58 -25.45 -33.81
C GLN A 524 -22.92 -25.39 -33.09
N GLN A 525 -23.49 -24.19 -32.94
CA GLN A 525 -24.77 -23.97 -32.29
C GLN A 525 -25.53 -22.83 -32.97
N GLN A 526 -26.85 -22.92 -33.00
CA GLN A 526 -27.73 -21.78 -33.32
C GLN A 526 -28.28 -21.21 -31.99
N LEU A 527 -28.20 -19.91 -31.84
CA LEU A 527 -28.78 -19.19 -30.70
C LEU A 527 -29.99 -18.38 -31.19
N PRO A 528 -31.08 -18.32 -30.44
CA PRO A 528 -32.21 -17.45 -30.77
C PRO A 528 -31.77 -15.98 -30.77
N ALA A 529 -32.61 -15.11 -31.28
CA ALA A 529 -32.39 -13.67 -31.17
C ALA A 529 -32.31 -13.28 -29.69
N ALA A 530 -31.23 -12.57 -29.34
CA ALA A 530 -31.05 -12.05 -27.96
C ALA A 530 -31.76 -10.70 -27.85
N ASP A 531 -32.58 -10.52 -26.80
CA ASP A 531 -33.27 -9.27 -26.53
C ASP A 531 -32.32 -8.16 -25.99
N GLY A 532 -31.06 -8.50 -25.67
CA GLY A 532 -30.02 -7.63 -25.16
C GLY A 532 -28.75 -7.71 -25.99
N ASP A 533 -27.66 -7.25 -25.35
CA ASP A 533 -26.31 -7.27 -25.91
C ASP A 533 -25.49 -8.51 -25.54
N GLU A 534 -26.10 -9.49 -24.85
CA GLU A 534 -25.45 -10.73 -24.42
C GLU A 534 -26.21 -11.97 -24.90
N ALA A 535 -25.44 -13.02 -25.24
CA ALA A 535 -25.99 -14.34 -25.53
C ALA A 535 -25.17 -15.41 -24.82
N SER A 536 -25.84 -16.38 -24.21
CA SER A 536 -25.18 -17.50 -23.54
C SER A 536 -24.87 -18.61 -24.50
N LEU A 537 -23.64 -19.11 -24.50
CA LEU A 537 -23.17 -20.24 -25.30
C LEU A 537 -22.68 -21.35 -24.34
N ARG A 538 -23.25 -22.53 -24.48
CA ARG A 538 -22.81 -23.71 -23.72
C ARG A 538 -22.06 -24.65 -24.63
N LEU A 539 -20.79 -24.91 -24.30
CA LEU A 539 -19.93 -25.83 -25.04
C LEU A 539 -19.78 -27.16 -24.30
N ALA A 540 -19.73 -28.24 -25.04
CA ALA A 540 -19.23 -29.50 -24.51
C ALA A 540 -17.76 -29.34 -24.08
N PRO A 541 -17.21 -30.19 -23.19
CA PRO A 541 -15.83 -30.14 -22.80
C PRO A 541 -14.89 -30.11 -24.02
N LEU A 542 -14.05 -29.08 -24.08
CA LEU A 542 -13.01 -28.95 -25.12
C LEU A 542 -11.66 -29.35 -24.49
N ALA A 543 -10.76 -29.86 -25.35
CA ALA A 543 -9.37 -30.06 -24.95
C ALA A 543 -8.69 -28.71 -24.59
N LYS A 544 -7.67 -28.75 -23.74
CA LYS A 544 -6.86 -27.57 -23.45
C LYS A 544 -6.24 -27.00 -24.71
N GLY A 545 -6.37 -25.70 -24.94
CA GLY A 545 -5.83 -25.08 -26.15
C GLY A 545 -6.48 -23.75 -26.52
N ASN A 546 -6.03 -23.22 -27.67
CA ASN A 546 -6.53 -21.97 -28.23
C ASN A 546 -7.64 -22.26 -29.25
N TYR A 547 -8.71 -21.48 -29.16
CA TYR A 547 -9.89 -21.61 -30.03
C TYR A 547 -10.31 -20.25 -30.57
N SER A 548 -11.07 -20.29 -31.68
CA SER A 548 -11.74 -19.14 -32.25
C SER A 548 -13.26 -19.37 -32.25
N CYS A 549 -14.01 -18.43 -31.68
CA CYS A 549 -15.47 -18.41 -31.73
C CYS A 549 -15.91 -17.46 -32.86
N GLU A 550 -16.55 -18.00 -33.86
CA GLU A 550 -17.13 -17.28 -35.00
C GLU A 550 -18.63 -17.15 -34.78
N VAL A 551 -19.14 -15.93 -34.81
CA VAL A 551 -20.58 -15.63 -34.69
C VAL A 551 -21.03 -14.93 -35.96
N SER A 552 -22.11 -15.43 -36.56
CA SER A 552 -22.62 -14.88 -37.79
C SER A 552 -24.15 -14.80 -37.82
N THR A 553 -24.67 -13.82 -38.58
CA THR A 553 -26.06 -13.70 -38.97
C THR A 553 -26.13 -13.14 -40.39
N GLY A 554 -26.87 -13.77 -41.30
CA GLY A 554 -26.94 -13.35 -42.69
C GLY A 554 -25.53 -13.15 -43.30
N SER A 555 -25.23 -11.91 -43.70
CA SER A 555 -23.95 -11.53 -44.32
C SER A 555 -22.89 -11.06 -43.29
N ILE A 556 -23.28 -10.89 -42.02
CA ILE A 556 -22.38 -10.37 -40.97
C ILE A 556 -21.69 -11.53 -40.29
N ARG A 557 -20.35 -11.45 -40.21
CA ARG A 557 -19.52 -12.41 -39.46
C ARG A 557 -18.54 -11.67 -38.58
N ARG A 558 -18.39 -12.15 -37.34
CA ARG A 558 -17.40 -11.66 -36.34
C ARG A 558 -16.71 -12.85 -35.68
N THR A 559 -15.46 -12.68 -35.29
CA THR A 559 -14.67 -13.74 -34.68
C THR A 559 -13.98 -13.22 -33.44
N VAL A 560 -13.96 -14.01 -32.36
CA VAL A 560 -13.24 -13.73 -31.12
C VAL A 560 -12.45 -14.98 -30.71
N LYS A 561 -11.23 -14.78 -30.19
CA LYS A 561 -10.37 -15.87 -29.72
C LYS A 561 -10.55 -16.12 -28.22
N PHE A 562 -10.40 -17.37 -27.81
CA PHE A 562 -10.44 -17.75 -26.39
C PHE A 562 -9.52 -18.95 -26.08
N VAL A 563 -9.23 -19.16 -24.80
CA VAL A 563 -8.38 -20.25 -24.31
C VAL A 563 -9.20 -21.17 -23.41
N GLN A 564 -9.11 -22.47 -23.65
CA GLN A 564 -9.61 -23.53 -22.76
C GLN A 564 -8.44 -23.99 -21.86
N GLN A 565 -8.61 -23.91 -20.53
CA GLN A 565 -7.65 -24.39 -19.52
C GLN A 565 -7.90 -25.84 -19.11
#